data_97ca0871ca02a1714a8205774d231ac1
#
_entry.id   97ca0871ca02a1714a8205774d231ac1
#
_cell.length_a   1.000
_cell.length_b   1.000
_cell.length_c   1.000
_cell.angle_alpha   90.00
_cell.angle_beta   90.00
_cell.angle_gamma   90.00
#
_symmetry.space_group_name_H-M   'P 1'
#
loop_
_entity.id
_entity.type
_entity.pdbx_description
1 polymer ?
#
loop_
_entity_poly.entity_id
_entity_poly.type
_entity_poly.pdbx_seq_one_letter_code
_entity_poly.pdbx_strand_id
1 'polypeptide(L)'
;IEMTEEEQAAALEEAKAEVKAKAEEILAKMEAGEEPADLAAQYSEDLYSDAVSRVQTGSSVNSSYTDWAFDSARKAGDVTLAEYDGGSSYYYYVVRFEDRQRNDGAAADIRNILVTADSDDEAKSSAEDLLAQWQSGDATEDSFADLAASNSKDPVSATGGGLMTNLTALTSD
;
A
#
# COMPACT_ATOMS: atom_id res chain seq x y z
N ILE A 1 27.14 20.55 21.14
CA ILE A 1 26.11 21.57 21.45
C ILE A 1 24.84 21.01 20.87
N GLU A 2 23.88 20.70 21.72
CA GLU A 2 22.55 20.30 21.29
C GLU A 2 21.81 21.54 20.77
N MET A 3 21.15 21.42 19.64
CA MET A 3 20.30 22.46 19.07
C MET A 3 19.13 22.73 20.02
N THR A 4 18.75 24.00 20.17
CA THR A 4 17.52 24.35 20.86
C THR A 4 16.28 23.93 20.08
N GLU A 5 15.12 23.84 20.73
CA GLU A 5 13.86 23.51 20.07
C GLU A 5 13.52 24.48 18.91
N GLU A 6 13.85 25.77 19.08
CA GLU A 6 13.64 26.79 18.06
C GLU A 6 14.58 26.59 16.85
N GLU A 7 15.86 26.26 17.10
CA GLU A 7 16.82 25.94 16.04
C GLU A 7 16.43 24.64 15.29
N GLN A 8 15.92 23.62 15.98
CA GLN A 8 15.42 22.39 15.37
C GLN A 8 14.19 22.65 14.49
N ALA A 9 13.24 23.46 14.98
CA ALA A 9 12.06 23.83 14.21
C ALA A 9 12.43 24.63 12.95
N ALA A 10 13.35 25.58 13.05
CA ALA A 10 13.82 26.37 11.92
C ALA A 10 14.54 25.49 10.87
N ALA A 11 15.40 24.57 11.30
CA ALA A 11 16.10 23.64 10.43
C ALA A 11 15.12 22.67 9.72
N LEU A 12 14.06 22.24 10.42
CA LEU A 12 13.02 21.39 9.80
C LEU A 12 12.25 22.14 8.71
N GLU A 13 11.87 23.40 8.96
CA GLU A 13 11.17 24.19 7.94
C GLU A 13 12.06 24.51 6.73
N GLU A 14 13.36 24.75 6.94
CA GLU A 14 14.33 24.90 5.87
C GLU A 14 14.45 23.61 5.03
N ALA A 15 14.58 22.45 5.69
CA ALA A 15 14.64 21.16 5.00
C ALA A 15 13.36 20.85 4.21
N LYS A 16 12.18 21.14 4.79
CA LYS A 16 10.90 21.01 4.07
C LYS A 16 10.84 21.89 2.83
N ALA A 17 11.32 23.13 2.93
CA ALA A 17 11.36 24.05 1.80
C ALA A 17 12.31 23.59 0.70
N GLU A 18 13.47 23.02 1.02
CA GLU A 18 14.42 22.45 0.07
C GLU A 18 13.80 21.24 -0.68
N VAL A 19 13.20 20.32 0.06
CA VAL A 19 12.55 19.13 -0.53
C VAL A 19 11.41 19.55 -1.44
N LYS A 20 10.60 20.53 -1.04
CA LYS A 20 9.53 21.10 -1.85
C LYS A 20 10.05 21.69 -3.16
N ALA A 21 11.08 22.53 -3.09
CA ALA A 21 11.67 23.16 -4.27
C ALA A 21 12.22 22.11 -5.28
N LYS A 22 12.86 21.06 -4.77
CA LYS A 22 13.33 19.93 -5.57
C LYS A 22 12.16 19.19 -6.24
N ALA A 23 11.09 18.96 -5.51
CA ALA A 23 9.91 18.29 -6.05
C ALA A 23 9.17 19.15 -7.12
N GLU A 24 9.09 20.45 -6.91
CA GLU A 24 8.56 21.41 -7.89
C GLU A 24 9.43 21.47 -9.17
N GLU A 25 10.75 21.37 -9.06
CA GLU A 25 11.66 21.25 -10.20
C GLU A 25 11.38 19.98 -11.01
N ILE A 26 11.22 18.84 -10.33
CA ILE A 26 10.91 17.54 -10.97
C ILE A 26 9.56 17.60 -11.65
N LEU A 27 8.54 18.18 -11.00
CA LEU A 27 7.23 18.38 -11.58
C LEU A 27 7.32 19.18 -12.89
N ALA A 28 8.03 20.31 -12.89
CA ALA A 28 8.22 21.15 -14.06
C ALA A 28 8.90 20.41 -15.22
N LYS A 29 9.87 19.54 -14.93
CA LYS A 29 10.52 18.69 -15.94
C LYS A 29 9.54 17.66 -16.53
N MET A 30 8.72 17.04 -15.67
CA MET A 30 7.70 16.09 -16.09
C MET A 30 6.61 16.77 -16.94
N GLU A 31 6.20 17.99 -16.58
CA GLU A 31 5.30 18.82 -17.39
C GLU A 31 5.91 19.22 -18.74
N ALA A 32 7.24 19.37 -18.80
CA ALA A 32 7.98 19.63 -20.04
C ALA A 32 8.14 18.37 -20.91
N GLY A 33 7.72 17.20 -20.44
CA GLY A 33 7.71 15.95 -21.19
C GLY A 33 8.94 15.07 -20.95
N GLU A 34 9.72 15.31 -19.90
CA GLU A 34 10.76 14.36 -19.51
C GLU A 34 10.10 13.07 -18.98
N GLU A 35 10.72 11.93 -19.31
CA GLU A 35 10.14 10.63 -18.95
C GLU A 35 10.25 10.35 -17.45
N PRO A 36 9.15 9.87 -16.81
CA PRO A 36 9.15 9.59 -15.38
C PRO A 36 10.24 8.63 -14.92
N ALA A 37 10.59 7.63 -15.75
CA ALA A 37 11.65 6.68 -15.45
C ALA A 37 13.03 7.33 -15.33
N ASP A 38 13.33 8.27 -16.21
CA ASP A 38 14.61 9.00 -16.19
C ASP A 38 14.69 9.95 -14.99
N LEU A 39 13.58 10.62 -14.67
CA LEU A 39 13.47 11.49 -13.51
C LEU A 39 13.57 10.68 -12.21
N ALA A 40 12.90 9.53 -12.11
CA ALA A 40 12.99 8.67 -10.94
C ALA A 40 14.41 8.13 -10.74
N ALA A 41 15.06 7.67 -11.79
CA ALA A 41 16.45 7.18 -11.72
C ALA A 41 17.43 8.27 -11.24
N GLN A 42 17.13 9.53 -11.51
CA GLN A 42 17.99 10.66 -11.16
C GLN A 42 17.68 11.25 -9.76
N TYR A 43 16.42 11.30 -9.36
CA TYR A 43 15.97 12.09 -8.21
C TYR A 43 15.25 11.29 -7.13
N SER A 44 14.67 10.12 -7.42
CA SER A 44 13.87 9.39 -6.47
C SER A 44 14.72 8.80 -5.34
N GLU A 45 14.24 8.97 -4.12
CA GLU A 45 14.73 8.34 -2.91
C GLU A 45 13.86 7.13 -2.51
N ASP A 46 12.82 6.83 -3.31
CA ASP A 46 12.00 5.64 -3.14
C ASP A 46 12.82 4.38 -3.46
N LEU A 47 12.65 3.35 -2.64
CA LEU A 47 13.27 2.03 -2.83
C LEU A 47 12.83 1.36 -4.15
N TYR A 48 11.74 1.82 -4.73
CA TYR A 48 11.16 1.35 -5.99
C TYR A 48 11.35 2.38 -7.12
N SER A 49 12.48 3.07 -7.12
CA SER A 49 12.81 4.19 -8.02
C SER A 49 12.93 3.84 -9.51
N ASP A 50 12.66 2.61 -9.88
CA ASP A 50 12.56 2.18 -11.27
C ASP A 50 11.36 2.79 -12.02
N ALA A 51 10.58 3.63 -11.34
CA ALA A 51 9.43 4.40 -11.86
C ALA A 51 8.51 3.61 -12.78
N VAL A 52 8.34 2.36 -12.46
CA VAL A 52 7.48 1.50 -13.26
C VAL A 52 6.04 1.93 -13.08
N SER A 53 5.35 2.13 -14.19
CA SER A 53 3.90 2.26 -14.20
C SER A 53 3.30 1.00 -13.56
N ARG A 54 2.49 1.19 -12.54
CA ARG A 54 1.85 0.08 -11.82
C ARG A 54 0.34 0.22 -11.86
N VAL A 55 -0.31 -0.87 -12.22
CA VAL A 55 -1.75 -0.98 -12.03
C VAL A 55 -2.02 -1.15 -10.53
N GLN A 56 -2.69 -0.18 -9.94
CA GLN A 56 -3.02 -0.19 -8.51
C GLN A 56 -4.53 -0.06 -8.30
N THR A 57 -5.03 -0.70 -7.27
CA THR A 57 -6.40 -0.47 -6.79
C THR A 57 -6.44 0.73 -5.84
N GLY A 58 -7.61 1.35 -5.65
CA GLY A 58 -7.73 2.50 -4.77
C GLY A 58 -7.22 2.28 -3.34
N SER A 59 -7.26 1.04 -2.84
CA SER A 59 -6.73 0.68 -1.52
C SER A 59 -5.20 0.53 -1.48
N SER A 60 -4.55 0.43 -2.64
CA SER A 60 -3.10 0.27 -2.75
C SER A 60 -2.37 1.56 -3.09
N VAL A 61 -3.11 2.60 -3.50
CA VAL A 61 -2.56 3.91 -3.83
C VAL A 61 -2.30 4.69 -2.53
N ASN A 62 -1.19 5.42 -2.48
CA ASN A 62 -0.89 6.27 -1.34
C ASN A 62 -1.99 7.31 -1.13
N SER A 63 -2.43 7.48 0.11
CA SER A 63 -3.55 8.36 0.48
C SER A 63 -3.35 9.83 0.07
N SER A 64 -2.09 10.29 -0.06
CA SER A 64 -1.78 11.67 -0.45
C SER A 64 -2.23 12.03 -1.88
N TYR A 65 -2.36 11.05 -2.78
CA TYR A 65 -2.78 11.29 -4.16
C TYR A 65 -3.91 10.37 -4.66
N THR A 66 -4.52 9.58 -3.76
CA THR A 66 -5.61 8.66 -4.13
C THR A 66 -6.78 9.40 -4.78
N ASP A 67 -7.29 10.44 -4.14
CA ASP A 67 -8.43 11.20 -4.66
C ASP A 67 -8.12 11.83 -6.02
N TRP A 68 -6.91 12.35 -6.18
CA TRP A 68 -6.46 12.90 -7.45
C TRP A 68 -6.38 11.82 -8.54
N ALA A 69 -5.79 10.66 -8.24
CA ALA A 69 -5.60 9.57 -9.21
C ALA A 69 -6.93 8.97 -9.67
N PHE A 70 -7.92 8.91 -8.79
CA PHE A 70 -9.24 8.33 -9.09
C PHE A 70 -10.29 9.35 -9.52
N ASP A 71 -9.95 10.64 -9.60
CA ASP A 71 -10.85 11.66 -10.15
C ASP A 71 -11.18 11.32 -11.62
N SER A 72 -12.47 11.27 -11.94
CA SER A 72 -12.98 10.92 -13.26
C SER A 72 -12.51 11.87 -14.39
N ALA A 73 -12.06 13.08 -14.04
CA ALA A 73 -11.54 14.07 -15.00
C ALA A 73 -10.10 13.79 -15.44
N ARG A 74 -9.35 12.90 -14.75
CA ARG A 74 -7.94 12.61 -15.09
C ARG A 74 -7.78 12.04 -16.48
N LYS A 75 -6.72 12.49 -17.16
CA LYS A 75 -6.31 12.05 -18.49
C LYS A 75 -4.87 11.60 -18.46
N ALA A 76 -4.52 10.66 -19.34
CA ALA A 76 -3.15 10.24 -19.53
C ALA A 76 -2.22 11.45 -19.75
N GLY A 77 -1.12 11.46 -19.01
CA GLY A 77 -0.16 12.56 -19.00
C GLY A 77 -0.45 13.66 -17.96
N ASP A 78 -1.60 13.65 -17.28
CA ASP A 78 -1.82 14.57 -16.15
C ASP A 78 -0.79 14.32 -15.06
N VAL A 79 -0.24 15.38 -14.47
CA VAL A 79 0.76 15.30 -13.41
C VAL A 79 0.32 16.07 -12.18
N THR A 80 0.82 15.68 -11.04
CA THR A 80 0.56 16.37 -9.76
C THR A 80 1.75 16.26 -8.82
N LEU A 81 1.77 17.16 -7.85
CA LEU A 81 2.63 17.12 -6.69
C LEU A 81 1.75 16.85 -5.45
N ALA A 82 2.00 15.75 -4.76
CA ALA A 82 1.29 15.40 -3.55
C ALA A 82 2.24 15.42 -2.34
N GLU A 83 1.79 16.05 -1.29
CA GLU A 83 2.50 16.17 -0.02
C GLU A 83 2.07 15.08 0.95
N TYR A 84 3.03 14.50 1.65
CA TYR A 84 2.79 13.61 2.77
C TYR A 84 3.55 14.08 4.01
N ASP A 85 2.81 14.40 5.07
CA ASP A 85 3.36 14.69 6.39
C ASP A 85 2.97 13.57 7.36
N GLY A 86 3.91 12.70 7.68
CA GLY A 86 3.75 11.60 8.64
C GLY A 86 4.22 11.96 10.06
N GLY A 87 4.48 13.22 10.33
CA GLY A 87 4.99 13.73 11.62
C GLY A 87 6.49 13.51 11.82
N SER A 88 6.98 12.31 11.64
CA SER A 88 8.41 11.96 11.72
C SER A 88 9.09 11.88 10.35
N SER A 89 8.32 11.90 9.28
CA SER A 89 8.78 11.76 7.91
C SER A 89 7.95 12.65 7.00
N TYR A 90 8.62 13.34 6.10
CA TYR A 90 7.99 14.30 5.19
C TYR A 90 8.43 14.01 3.76
N TYR A 91 7.44 13.80 2.86
CA TYR A 91 7.70 13.43 1.48
C TYR A 91 6.87 14.26 0.51
N TYR A 92 7.40 14.40 -0.71
CA TYR A 92 6.64 14.79 -1.89
C TYR A 92 6.64 13.65 -2.89
N TYR A 93 5.47 13.38 -3.46
CA TYR A 93 5.30 12.48 -4.60
C TYR A 93 5.01 13.31 -5.83
N VAL A 94 5.85 13.17 -6.85
CA VAL A 94 5.56 13.67 -8.19
C VAL A 94 4.94 12.53 -8.97
N VAL A 95 3.66 12.66 -9.32
CA VAL A 95 2.85 11.57 -9.86
C VAL A 95 2.37 11.93 -11.25
N ARG A 96 2.53 11.01 -12.20
CA ARG A 96 1.93 11.09 -13.54
C ARG A 96 0.85 10.03 -13.67
N PHE A 97 -0.32 10.45 -14.17
CA PHE A 97 -1.41 9.54 -14.47
C PHE A 97 -1.20 8.92 -15.86
N GLU A 98 -1.14 7.60 -15.93
CA GLU A 98 -0.93 6.89 -17.19
C GLU A 98 -2.24 6.44 -17.82
N ASP A 99 -3.07 5.70 -17.06
CA ASP A 99 -4.32 5.14 -17.59
C ASP A 99 -5.27 4.77 -16.45
N ARG A 100 -6.52 4.55 -16.83
CA ARG A 100 -7.54 3.97 -15.96
C ARG A 100 -8.04 2.69 -16.58
N GLN A 101 -7.87 1.61 -15.87
CA GLN A 101 -8.33 0.29 -16.28
C GLN A 101 -9.46 -0.18 -15.36
N ARG A 102 -10.43 -0.88 -15.96
CA ARG A 102 -11.40 -1.63 -15.19
C ARG A 102 -10.75 -2.96 -14.77
N ASN A 103 -10.82 -3.28 -13.50
CA ASN A 103 -10.45 -4.62 -13.08
C ASN A 103 -11.63 -5.57 -13.36
N ASP A 104 -11.60 -6.23 -14.51
CA ASP A 104 -12.58 -7.26 -14.89
C ASP A 104 -12.13 -8.66 -14.41
N GLY A 105 -11.09 -8.75 -13.60
CA GLY A 105 -10.62 -9.99 -12.98
C GLY A 105 -11.65 -10.57 -12.02
N ALA A 106 -11.67 -11.90 -11.91
CA ALA A 106 -12.50 -12.58 -10.91
C ALA A 106 -12.09 -12.11 -9.50
N ALA A 107 -13.07 -11.75 -8.70
CA ALA A 107 -12.88 -11.49 -7.28
C ALA A 107 -13.29 -12.73 -6.48
N ALA A 108 -12.60 -12.98 -5.38
CA ALA A 108 -12.92 -14.04 -4.44
C ALA A 108 -13.07 -13.48 -3.02
N ASP A 109 -14.06 -14.02 -2.32
CA ASP A 109 -14.15 -13.86 -0.88
C ASP A 109 -13.60 -15.14 -0.24
N ILE A 110 -12.70 -14.99 0.71
CA ILE A 110 -12.12 -16.12 1.43
C ILE A 110 -12.20 -15.90 2.93
N ARG A 111 -12.12 -17.00 3.68
CA ARG A 111 -11.81 -16.96 5.11
C ARG A 111 -10.47 -17.62 5.35
N ASN A 112 -9.66 -17.02 6.21
CA ASN A 112 -8.37 -17.55 6.60
C ASN A 112 -8.22 -17.69 8.10
N ILE A 113 -7.32 -18.58 8.51
CA ILE A 113 -6.81 -18.66 9.88
C ILE A 113 -5.29 -18.55 9.79
N LEU A 114 -4.74 -17.47 10.30
CA LEU A 114 -3.29 -17.32 10.41
C LEU A 114 -2.82 -18.03 11.68
N VAL A 115 -1.92 -18.99 11.50
CA VAL A 115 -1.28 -19.72 12.59
C VAL A 115 0.18 -19.31 12.66
N THR A 116 0.67 -19.02 13.85
CA THR A 116 2.08 -18.74 14.11
C THR A 116 2.59 -19.66 15.23
N ALA A 117 3.82 -20.13 15.11
CA ALA A 117 4.52 -20.94 16.11
C ALA A 117 6.01 -20.64 16.08
N ASP A 118 6.78 -21.25 16.96
CA ASP A 118 8.24 -21.05 17.05
C ASP A 118 9.02 -21.73 15.92
N SER A 119 8.38 -22.69 15.21
CA SER A 119 8.92 -23.37 14.03
C SER A 119 7.86 -23.59 12.97
N ASP A 120 8.31 -23.75 11.71
CA ASP A 120 7.43 -24.05 10.56
C ASP A 120 6.67 -25.37 10.75
N ASP A 121 7.31 -26.39 11.31
CA ASP A 121 6.69 -27.69 11.55
C ASP A 121 5.56 -27.61 12.59
N GLU A 122 5.74 -26.83 13.65
CA GLU A 122 4.71 -26.59 14.66
C GLU A 122 3.56 -25.75 14.10
N ALA A 123 3.86 -24.71 13.31
CA ALA A 123 2.84 -23.89 12.67
C ALA A 123 2.01 -24.73 11.70
N LYS A 124 2.65 -25.57 10.90
CA LYS A 124 2.00 -26.50 9.98
C LYS A 124 1.13 -27.51 10.72
N SER A 125 1.66 -28.17 11.76
CA SER A 125 0.90 -29.12 12.55
C SER A 125 -0.35 -28.49 13.16
N SER A 126 -0.21 -27.29 13.72
CA SER A 126 -1.35 -26.56 14.32
C SER A 126 -2.40 -26.18 13.26
N ALA A 127 -1.99 -25.81 12.06
CA ALA A 127 -2.90 -25.50 10.96
C ALA A 127 -3.64 -26.78 10.47
N GLU A 128 -2.95 -27.91 10.38
CA GLU A 128 -3.52 -29.22 10.04
C GLU A 128 -4.53 -29.67 11.10
N ASP A 129 -4.25 -29.48 12.38
CA ASP A 129 -5.16 -29.79 13.47
C ASP A 129 -6.44 -28.94 13.42
N LEU A 130 -6.34 -27.65 13.18
CA LEU A 130 -7.50 -26.75 13.00
C LEU A 130 -8.33 -27.15 11.76
N LEU A 131 -7.69 -27.52 10.66
CA LEU A 131 -8.38 -28.00 9.47
C LEU A 131 -9.12 -29.31 9.77
N ALA A 132 -8.48 -30.26 10.44
CA ALA A 132 -9.08 -31.53 10.84
C ALA A 132 -10.26 -31.31 11.82
N GLN A 133 -10.13 -30.41 12.78
CA GLN A 133 -11.19 -30.02 13.68
C GLN A 133 -12.42 -29.50 12.91
N TRP A 134 -12.22 -28.59 11.97
CA TRP A 134 -13.31 -28.06 11.14
C TRP A 134 -13.96 -29.16 10.29
N GLN A 135 -13.15 -29.98 9.60
CA GLN A 135 -13.64 -31.04 8.72
C GLN A 135 -14.40 -32.16 9.46
N SER A 136 -14.05 -32.42 10.72
CA SER A 136 -14.72 -33.43 11.56
C SER A 136 -15.97 -32.91 12.27
N GLY A 137 -16.17 -31.59 12.28
CA GLY A 137 -17.36 -30.92 12.83
C GLY A 137 -18.42 -30.69 11.76
N ASP A 138 -19.13 -29.56 11.87
CA ASP A 138 -20.22 -29.21 10.94
C ASP A 138 -19.70 -28.81 9.53
N ALA A 139 -18.42 -28.47 9.42
CA ALA A 139 -17.72 -28.07 8.19
C ALA A 139 -18.47 -26.98 7.38
N THR A 140 -19.13 -26.05 8.08
CA THR A 140 -19.84 -24.91 7.50
C THR A 140 -19.00 -23.66 7.49
N GLU A 141 -19.42 -22.64 6.74
CA GLU A 141 -18.79 -21.33 6.76
C GLU A 141 -18.83 -20.71 8.17
N ASP A 142 -19.96 -20.82 8.86
CA ASP A 142 -20.13 -20.28 10.21
C ASP A 142 -19.18 -20.95 11.21
N SER A 143 -19.04 -22.30 11.14
CA SER A 143 -18.11 -23.01 12.02
C SER A 143 -16.65 -22.69 11.71
N PHE A 144 -16.31 -22.39 10.44
CA PHE A 144 -14.97 -21.87 10.09
C PHE A 144 -14.74 -20.47 10.65
N ALA A 145 -15.75 -19.61 10.56
CA ALA A 145 -15.68 -18.25 11.09
C ALA A 145 -15.46 -18.24 12.61
N ASP A 146 -16.17 -19.09 13.35
CA ASP A 146 -16.00 -19.25 14.79
C ASP A 146 -14.59 -19.76 15.15
N LEU A 147 -14.10 -20.71 14.38
CA LEU A 147 -12.76 -21.25 14.54
C LEU A 147 -11.68 -20.18 14.26
N ALA A 148 -11.87 -19.39 13.20
CA ALA A 148 -10.99 -18.29 12.85
C ALA A 148 -11.00 -17.19 13.94
N ALA A 149 -12.17 -16.79 14.43
CA ALA A 149 -12.29 -15.79 15.49
C ALA A 149 -11.59 -16.22 16.79
N SER A 150 -11.56 -17.53 17.06
CA SER A 150 -10.97 -18.08 18.27
C SER A 150 -9.46 -18.35 18.17
N ASN A 151 -8.94 -18.63 16.98
CA ASN A 151 -7.58 -19.16 16.82
C ASN A 151 -6.67 -18.34 15.92
N SER A 152 -7.24 -17.51 15.01
CA SER A 152 -6.43 -16.75 14.07
C SER A 152 -5.59 -15.69 14.76
N LYS A 153 -4.33 -15.57 14.33
CA LYS A 153 -3.39 -14.53 14.74
C LYS A 153 -3.38 -13.34 13.75
N ASP A 154 -4.24 -13.35 12.75
CA ASP A 154 -4.38 -12.23 11.82
C ASP A 154 -5.08 -11.05 12.51
N PRO A 155 -4.39 -9.92 12.75
CA PRO A 155 -4.96 -8.78 13.47
C PRO A 155 -6.06 -8.06 12.67
N VAL A 156 -6.15 -8.30 11.37
CA VAL A 156 -7.10 -7.62 10.48
C VAL A 156 -8.42 -8.38 10.37
N SER A 157 -8.34 -9.69 10.10
CA SER A 157 -9.53 -10.48 9.77
C SER A 157 -10.03 -11.38 10.91
N ALA A 158 -9.22 -11.66 11.93
CA ALA A 158 -9.57 -12.60 12.99
C ALA A 158 -10.93 -12.29 13.65
N THR A 159 -11.17 -11.03 14.04
CA THR A 159 -12.42 -10.61 14.71
C THR A 159 -13.64 -10.71 13.79
N GLY A 160 -13.44 -10.68 12.46
CA GLY A 160 -14.46 -10.91 11.43
C GLY A 160 -14.58 -12.37 11.01
N GLY A 161 -14.07 -13.32 11.81
CA GLY A 161 -14.08 -14.74 11.46
C GLY A 161 -13.19 -15.07 10.27
N GLY A 162 -12.08 -14.37 10.12
CA GLY A 162 -11.11 -14.58 9.05
C GLY A 162 -11.56 -14.11 7.67
N LEU A 163 -12.66 -13.37 7.54
CA LEU A 163 -13.22 -12.95 6.26
C LEU A 163 -12.35 -11.88 5.59
N MET A 164 -11.97 -12.15 4.36
CA MET A 164 -11.33 -11.21 3.43
C MET A 164 -12.15 -11.19 2.15
N THR A 165 -12.64 -10.02 1.78
CA THR A 165 -13.55 -9.86 0.64
C THR A 165 -12.91 -9.16 -0.54
N ASN A 166 -13.46 -9.41 -1.72
CA ASN A 166 -13.10 -8.72 -2.96
C ASN A 166 -11.60 -8.84 -3.31
N LEU A 167 -11.01 -9.99 -3.01
CA LEU A 167 -9.62 -10.27 -3.38
C LEU A 167 -9.54 -10.52 -4.88
N THR A 168 -8.72 -9.75 -5.56
CA THR A 168 -8.46 -9.89 -6.98
C THR A 168 -7.05 -10.40 -7.20
N ALA A 169 -6.87 -11.36 -8.09
CA ALA A 169 -5.55 -11.70 -8.59
C ALA A 169 -5.07 -10.53 -9.47
N LEU A 170 -4.05 -9.81 -9.02
CA LEU A 170 -3.29 -8.93 -9.90
C LEU A 170 -2.46 -9.84 -10.80
N THR A 171 -2.95 -10.10 -12.00
CA THR A 171 -2.11 -10.70 -13.03
C THR A 171 -1.19 -9.60 -13.53
N SER A 172 0.07 -9.62 -13.14
CA SER A 172 1.13 -8.95 -13.88
C SER A 172 1.38 -9.77 -15.14
N ASP A 173 1.08 -9.21 -16.30
CA ASP A 173 1.58 -9.69 -17.57
C ASP A 173 3.08 -9.48 -17.69
#